data_8aed55c77ad355e0afbee5b481b62568
#
_entry.id   8aed55c77ad355e0afbee5b481b62568
#
_cell.length_a   1.000
_cell.length_b   1.000
_cell.length_c   1.000
_cell.angle_alpha   90.00
_cell.angle_beta   90.00
_cell.angle_gamma   90.00
#
_symmetry.space_group_name_H-M   'P 1'
#
loop_
_entity.id
_entity.type
_entity.pdbx_description
1 polymer ?
#
loop_
_entity_poly.entity_id
_entity_poly.type
_entity_poly.pdbx_seq_one_letter_code
_entity_poly.pdbx_strand_id
1 'polypeptide(L)'
;MSEQRVASRYAKSLLDLAKEQGNLTAVKDDMDLFSQTLNESRDLRLLLRNPIVKHDKKLAILKAVFGSKVSDLTMKFLSIITQKNRESALEYIGPEFIHQYNVLKSVQVAEVTTATPLTAELRTRMNTLVQQQTGSQEVQLTEKIDPALIGGFVLRVGDQLIDDSVRYRLQKLRTEFSKNPYQSQL
;
A
#
# COMPACT_ATOMS: atom_id res chain seq x y z
N MET A 1 -3.97 5.96 23.51
CA MET A 1 -4.36 4.99 22.45
C MET A 1 -3.43 5.23 21.28
N SER A 2 -2.89 4.17 20.65
CA SER A 2 -2.02 4.39 19.47
C SER A 2 -2.84 5.02 18.36
N GLU A 3 -2.26 5.97 17.64
CA GLU A 3 -2.91 6.67 16.50
C GLU A 3 -3.42 5.70 15.45
N GLN A 4 -2.73 4.57 15.26
CA GLN A 4 -3.16 3.48 14.40
C GLN A 4 -4.52 2.86 14.78
N ARG A 5 -4.79 2.64 16.07
CA ARG A 5 -6.11 2.10 16.49
C ARG A 5 -7.25 3.08 16.24
N VAL A 6 -6.95 4.37 16.34
CA VAL A 6 -7.91 5.44 16.01
C VAL A 6 -8.12 5.48 14.52
N ALA A 7 -7.05 5.43 13.73
CA ALA A 7 -7.10 5.41 12.27
C ALA A 7 -7.91 4.22 11.75
N SER A 8 -7.69 3.01 12.28
CA SER A 8 -8.42 1.82 11.84
C SER A 8 -9.93 1.93 12.07
N ARG A 9 -10.37 2.50 13.20
CA ARG A 9 -11.79 2.73 13.46
C ARG A 9 -12.42 3.75 12.51
N TYR A 10 -11.72 4.85 12.26
CA TYR A 10 -12.22 5.88 11.33
C TYR A 10 -12.23 5.39 9.89
N ALA A 11 -11.19 4.67 9.47
CA ALA A 11 -11.11 4.03 8.16
C ALA A 11 -12.29 3.06 7.95
N LYS A 12 -12.58 2.20 8.95
CA LYS A 12 -13.72 1.29 8.89
C LYS A 12 -15.04 2.03 8.79
N SER A 13 -15.24 3.09 9.59
CA SER A 13 -16.48 3.88 9.54
C SER A 13 -16.69 4.54 8.18
N LEU A 14 -15.61 5.05 7.56
CA LEU A 14 -15.68 5.63 6.22
C LEU A 14 -15.98 4.55 5.16
N LEU A 15 -15.36 3.37 5.29
CA LEU A 15 -15.57 2.23 4.40
C LEU A 15 -17.02 1.75 4.44
N ASP A 16 -17.58 1.58 5.64
CA ASP A 16 -18.95 1.12 5.83
C ASP A 16 -19.93 2.15 5.24
N LEU A 17 -19.73 3.45 5.49
CA LEU A 17 -20.54 4.52 4.94
C LEU A 17 -20.44 4.61 3.41
N ALA A 18 -19.24 4.47 2.84
CA ALA A 18 -19.03 4.46 1.40
C ALA A 18 -19.71 3.25 0.74
N LYS A 19 -19.75 2.11 1.42
CA LYS A 19 -20.44 0.90 0.98
C LYS A 19 -21.95 1.10 0.97
N GLU A 20 -22.52 1.68 2.02
CA GLU A 20 -23.96 1.98 2.13
C GLU A 20 -24.43 2.94 1.04
N GLN A 21 -23.60 3.93 0.70
CA GLN A 21 -23.91 4.93 -0.34
C GLN A 21 -23.59 4.46 -1.76
N GLY A 22 -22.98 3.30 -1.94
CA GLY A 22 -22.57 2.80 -3.26
C GLY A 22 -21.41 3.55 -3.91
N ASN A 23 -20.70 4.40 -3.15
CA ASN A 23 -19.62 5.28 -3.65
C ASN A 23 -18.22 4.79 -3.28
N LEU A 24 -18.08 3.48 -3.06
CA LEU A 24 -16.85 2.88 -2.51
C LEU A 24 -15.61 3.17 -3.37
N THR A 25 -15.74 3.11 -4.70
CA THR A 25 -14.63 3.34 -5.63
C THR A 25 -14.21 4.82 -5.64
N ALA A 26 -15.17 5.74 -5.66
CA ALA A 26 -14.88 7.17 -5.63
C ALA A 26 -14.17 7.58 -4.33
N VAL A 27 -14.61 7.06 -3.18
CA VAL A 27 -13.96 7.32 -1.89
C VAL A 27 -12.57 6.71 -1.83
N LYS A 28 -12.36 5.53 -2.46
CA LYS A 28 -11.03 4.93 -2.57
C LYS A 28 -10.07 5.82 -3.36
N ASP A 29 -10.51 6.33 -4.51
CA ASP A 29 -9.69 7.21 -5.34
C ASP A 29 -9.40 8.55 -4.62
N ASP A 30 -10.37 9.08 -3.87
CA ASP A 30 -10.18 10.25 -3.00
C ASP A 30 -9.12 10.01 -1.93
N MET A 31 -9.15 8.84 -1.27
CA MET A 31 -8.22 8.50 -0.20
C MET A 31 -6.81 8.20 -0.73
N ASP A 32 -6.71 7.66 -1.95
CA ASP A 32 -5.43 7.51 -2.66
C ASP A 32 -4.81 8.90 -2.95
N LEU A 33 -5.60 9.80 -3.54
CA LEU A 33 -5.17 11.18 -3.82
C LEU A 33 -4.75 11.90 -2.53
N PHE A 34 -5.53 11.75 -1.46
CA PHE A 34 -5.23 12.33 -0.16
C PHE A 34 -3.90 11.81 0.40
N SER A 35 -3.70 10.49 0.39
CA SER A 35 -2.48 9.84 0.88
C SER A 35 -1.25 10.24 0.06
N GLN A 36 -1.39 10.29 -1.27
CA GLN A 36 -0.32 10.73 -2.15
C GLN A 36 0.06 12.19 -1.88
N THR A 37 -0.93 13.09 -1.79
CA THR A 37 -0.69 14.51 -1.50
C THR A 37 0.01 14.70 -0.15
N LEU A 38 -0.36 13.92 0.88
CA LEU A 38 0.33 13.96 2.18
C LEU A 38 1.77 13.44 2.08
N ASN A 39 2.04 12.44 1.25
CA ASN A 39 3.40 11.92 1.05
C ASN A 39 4.30 12.91 0.31
N GLU A 40 3.77 13.64 -0.66
CA GLU A 40 4.49 14.63 -1.44
C GLU A 40 4.71 15.93 -0.65
N SER A 41 3.75 16.36 0.17
CA SER A 41 3.82 17.61 0.92
C SER A 41 4.17 17.42 2.38
N ARG A 42 5.46 17.61 2.71
CA ARG A 42 5.94 17.61 4.10
C ARG A 42 5.26 18.71 4.94
N ASP A 43 5.03 19.88 4.34
CA ASP A 43 4.44 21.02 5.05
C ASP A 43 3.00 20.75 5.47
N LEU A 44 2.21 20.10 4.60
CA LEU A 44 0.85 19.71 4.92
C LEU A 44 0.81 18.70 6.09
N ARG A 45 1.71 17.71 6.09
CA ARG A 45 1.83 16.76 7.21
C ARG A 45 2.18 17.46 8.52
N LEU A 46 3.18 18.34 8.51
CA LEU A 46 3.59 19.10 9.69
C LEU A 46 2.47 20.00 10.20
N LEU A 47 1.74 20.65 9.30
CA LEU A 47 0.58 21.47 9.64
C LEU A 47 -0.52 20.66 10.35
N LEU A 48 -0.86 19.48 9.83
CA LEU A 48 -1.88 18.62 10.44
C LEU A 48 -1.46 18.11 11.81
N ARG A 49 -0.18 17.77 11.99
CA ARG A 49 0.37 17.33 13.28
C ARG A 49 0.56 18.44 14.30
N ASN A 50 0.62 19.69 13.87
CA ASN A 50 0.91 20.83 14.76
C ASN A 50 -0.31 21.13 15.67
N PRO A 51 -0.23 20.98 17.00
CA PRO A 51 -1.34 21.25 17.91
C PRO A 51 -1.61 22.74 18.12
N ILE A 52 -0.66 23.64 17.76
CA ILE A 52 -0.78 25.09 17.97
C ILE A 52 -1.73 25.71 16.95
N VAL A 53 -1.80 25.10 15.75
CA VAL A 53 -2.68 25.61 14.68
C VAL A 53 -4.11 25.21 14.96
N LYS A 54 -5.00 26.20 15.05
CA LYS A 54 -6.43 26.00 15.30
C LYS A 54 -7.07 25.16 14.21
N HIS A 55 -8.02 24.31 14.60
CA HIS A 55 -8.75 23.41 13.69
C HIS A 55 -9.43 24.15 12.51
N ASP A 56 -9.94 25.39 12.73
CA ASP A 56 -10.56 26.19 11.65
C ASP A 56 -9.59 26.51 10.51
N LYS A 57 -8.32 26.85 10.86
CA LYS A 57 -7.30 27.12 9.85
C LYS A 57 -6.92 25.85 9.10
N LYS A 58 -6.79 24.72 9.79
CA LYS A 58 -6.52 23.42 9.17
C LYS A 58 -7.66 23.03 8.23
N LEU A 59 -8.90 23.21 8.65
CA LEU A 59 -10.09 22.95 7.83
C LEU A 59 -10.12 23.81 6.59
N ALA A 60 -9.82 25.11 6.71
CA ALA A 60 -9.75 26.03 5.55
C ALA A 60 -8.71 25.57 4.53
N ILE A 61 -7.54 25.13 5.00
CA ILE A 61 -6.48 24.60 4.13
C ILE A 61 -6.91 23.28 3.46
N LEU A 62 -7.50 22.35 4.22
CA LEU A 62 -8.01 21.09 3.65
C LEU A 62 -9.07 21.37 2.57
N LYS A 63 -9.99 22.31 2.80
CA LYS A 63 -10.99 22.73 1.81
C LYS A 63 -10.34 23.37 0.57
N ALA A 64 -9.31 24.20 0.74
CA ALA A 64 -8.62 24.84 -0.37
C ALA A 64 -7.85 23.82 -1.24
N VAL A 65 -7.25 22.80 -0.63
CA VAL A 65 -6.44 21.78 -1.35
C VAL A 65 -7.31 20.69 -1.98
N PHE A 66 -8.34 20.22 -1.26
CA PHE A 66 -9.10 19.03 -1.63
C PHE A 66 -10.56 19.33 -2.04
N GLY A 67 -11.11 20.50 -1.71
CA GLY A 67 -12.55 20.79 -1.85
C GLY A 67 -13.14 20.58 -3.25
N SER A 68 -12.34 20.75 -4.31
CA SER A 68 -12.77 20.53 -5.70
C SER A 68 -12.32 19.17 -6.28
N LYS A 69 -11.53 18.41 -5.52
CA LYS A 69 -10.85 17.20 -6.01
C LYS A 69 -11.41 15.91 -5.41
N VAL A 70 -12.10 16.01 -4.29
CA VAL A 70 -12.64 14.87 -3.56
C VAL A 70 -14.15 14.96 -3.46
N SER A 71 -14.80 13.84 -3.23
CA SER A 71 -16.25 13.76 -3.06
C SER A 71 -16.72 14.50 -1.79
N ASP A 72 -17.99 14.91 -1.79
CA ASP A 72 -18.62 15.54 -0.63
C ASP A 72 -18.55 14.68 0.63
N LEU A 73 -18.65 13.37 0.47
CA LEU A 73 -18.56 12.41 1.56
C LEU A 73 -17.18 12.48 2.23
N THR A 74 -16.13 12.38 1.41
CA THR A 74 -14.74 12.46 1.87
C THR A 74 -14.45 13.82 2.51
N MET A 75 -14.95 14.92 1.93
CA MET A 75 -14.75 16.26 2.50
C MET A 75 -15.46 16.44 3.84
N LYS A 76 -16.69 15.92 4.00
CA LYS A 76 -17.41 15.91 5.28
C LYS A 76 -16.66 15.08 6.33
N PHE A 77 -16.16 13.93 5.93
CA PHE A 77 -15.36 13.07 6.81
C PHE A 77 -14.11 13.79 7.32
N LEU A 78 -13.29 14.39 6.43
CA LEU A 78 -12.11 15.17 6.81
C LEU A 78 -12.48 16.32 7.76
N SER A 79 -13.62 16.98 7.52
CA SER A 79 -14.11 18.05 8.37
C SER A 79 -14.46 17.56 9.78
N ILE A 80 -15.13 16.41 9.91
CA ILE A 80 -15.49 15.82 11.20
C ILE A 80 -14.22 15.44 12.00
N ILE A 81 -13.24 14.82 11.36
CA ILE A 81 -11.98 14.44 12.01
C ILE A 81 -11.25 15.68 12.55
N THR A 82 -11.19 16.75 11.74
CA THR A 82 -10.55 18.02 12.12
C THR A 82 -11.30 18.69 13.27
N GLN A 83 -12.64 18.73 13.26
CA GLN A 83 -13.45 19.28 14.36
C GLN A 83 -13.31 18.49 15.66
N LYS A 84 -12.99 17.21 15.58
CA LYS A 84 -12.71 16.35 16.75
C LYS A 84 -11.27 16.48 17.27
N ASN A 85 -10.46 17.40 16.71
CA ASN A 85 -9.05 17.58 17.03
C ASN A 85 -8.23 16.28 16.86
N ARG A 86 -8.53 15.49 15.82
CA ARG A 86 -7.86 14.23 15.53
C ARG A 86 -7.19 14.23 14.15
N GLU A 87 -6.85 15.39 13.67
CA GLU A 87 -6.20 15.59 12.37
C GLU A 87 -4.82 14.95 12.26
N SER A 88 -4.13 14.71 13.39
CA SER A 88 -2.87 13.93 13.38
C SER A 88 -3.07 12.48 12.93
N ALA A 89 -4.28 11.93 13.15
CA ALA A 89 -4.61 10.58 12.71
C ALA A 89 -4.86 10.49 11.18
N LEU A 90 -5.11 11.61 10.49
CA LEU A 90 -5.43 11.62 9.06
C LEU A 90 -4.32 10.99 8.20
N GLU A 91 -3.07 11.14 8.60
CA GLU A 91 -1.92 10.54 7.93
C GLU A 91 -1.99 9.00 7.91
N TYR A 92 -2.56 8.40 8.96
CA TYR A 92 -2.69 6.95 9.08
C TYR A 92 -4.03 6.43 8.56
N ILE A 93 -5.06 7.27 8.47
CA ILE A 93 -6.41 6.87 8.02
C ILE A 93 -6.40 6.51 6.54
N GLY A 94 -5.68 7.26 5.70
CA GLY A 94 -5.61 7.01 4.27
C GLY A 94 -5.08 5.60 3.94
N PRO A 95 -3.84 5.27 4.33
CA PRO A 95 -3.29 3.93 4.12
C PRO A 95 -4.13 2.81 4.73
N GLU A 96 -4.69 3.04 5.93
CA GLU A 96 -5.52 2.04 6.60
C GLU A 96 -6.84 1.81 5.87
N PHE A 97 -7.47 2.85 5.31
CA PHE A 97 -8.67 2.72 4.48
C PHE A 97 -8.38 1.88 3.23
N ILE A 98 -7.27 2.16 2.53
CA ILE A 98 -6.86 1.40 1.34
C ILE A 98 -6.62 -0.07 1.70
N HIS A 99 -5.96 -0.31 2.84
CA HIS A 99 -5.75 -1.68 3.33
C HIS A 99 -7.08 -2.41 3.56
N GLN A 100 -8.01 -1.80 4.30
CA GLN A 100 -9.33 -2.39 4.57
C GLN A 100 -10.18 -2.55 3.30
N TYR A 101 -10.10 -1.63 2.36
CA TYR A 101 -10.72 -1.73 1.04
C TYR A 101 -10.21 -2.95 0.27
N ASN A 102 -8.88 -3.14 0.24
CA ASN A 102 -8.26 -4.27 -0.44
C ASN A 102 -8.69 -5.61 0.19
N VAL A 103 -8.75 -5.68 1.53
CA VAL A 103 -9.28 -6.86 2.23
C VAL A 103 -10.74 -7.12 1.87
N LEU A 104 -11.58 -6.08 1.85
CA LEU A 104 -13.01 -6.19 1.51
C LEU A 104 -13.22 -6.69 0.07
N LYS A 105 -12.41 -6.22 -0.87
CA LYS A 105 -12.50 -6.57 -2.30
C LYS A 105 -11.69 -7.82 -2.65
N SER A 106 -11.02 -8.44 -1.68
CA SER A 106 -10.09 -9.56 -1.93
C SER A 106 -9.02 -9.20 -2.98
N VAL A 107 -8.58 -7.93 -2.97
CA VAL A 107 -7.47 -7.45 -3.80
C VAL A 107 -6.16 -7.81 -3.11
N GLN A 108 -5.34 -8.62 -3.77
CA GLN A 108 -4.03 -8.97 -3.25
C GLN A 108 -2.97 -8.01 -3.76
N VAL A 109 -2.26 -7.37 -2.84
CA VAL A 109 -1.09 -6.56 -3.19
C VAL A 109 0.13 -7.47 -3.29
N ALA A 110 0.79 -7.44 -4.43
CA ALA A 110 2.03 -8.18 -4.69
C ALA A 110 3.13 -7.23 -5.15
N GLU A 111 4.33 -7.43 -4.64
CA GLU A 111 5.53 -6.71 -5.08
C GLU A 111 6.42 -7.65 -5.88
N VAL A 112 6.73 -7.29 -7.12
CA VAL A 112 7.66 -8.03 -7.97
C VAL A 112 8.91 -7.21 -8.19
N THR A 113 10.07 -7.81 -7.90
CA THR A 113 11.38 -7.21 -8.19
C THR A 113 12.02 -7.97 -9.33
N THR A 114 12.46 -7.25 -10.37
CA THR A 114 13.09 -7.81 -11.57
C THR A 114 14.36 -7.04 -11.94
N ALA A 115 15.25 -7.66 -12.73
CA ALA A 115 16.47 -6.99 -13.18
C ALA A 115 16.20 -5.93 -14.27
N THR A 116 15.12 -6.08 -15.04
CA THR A 116 14.69 -5.19 -16.13
C THR A 116 13.19 -4.93 -16.03
N PRO A 117 12.66 -3.85 -16.62
CA PRO A 117 11.23 -3.58 -16.63
C PRO A 117 10.41 -4.76 -17.18
N LEU A 118 9.26 -5.04 -16.58
CA LEU A 118 8.37 -6.10 -17.01
C LEU A 118 7.71 -5.76 -18.35
N THR A 119 7.68 -6.73 -19.26
CA THR A 119 6.83 -6.65 -20.45
C THR A 119 5.37 -6.90 -20.09
N ALA A 120 4.43 -6.47 -20.95
CA ALA A 120 3.00 -6.70 -20.73
C ALA A 120 2.65 -8.19 -20.55
N GLU A 121 3.31 -9.06 -21.31
CA GLU A 121 3.12 -10.52 -21.19
C GLU A 121 3.60 -11.07 -19.85
N LEU A 122 4.76 -10.63 -19.38
CA LEU A 122 5.31 -11.04 -18.07
C LEU A 122 4.43 -10.53 -16.93
N ARG A 123 3.92 -9.30 -17.04
CA ARG A 123 2.96 -8.73 -16.06
C ARG A 123 1.70 -9.60 -15.97
N THR A 124 1.13 -10.01 -17.09
CA THR A 124 -0.04 -10.90 -17.11
C THR A 124 0.27 -12.25 -16.46
N ARG A 125 1.43 -12.84 -16.77
CA ARG A 125 1.86 -14.10 -16.14
C ARG A 125 2.05 -13.98 -14.63
N MET A 126 2.66 -12.88 -14.16
CA MET A 126 2.82 -12.64 -12.72
C MET A 126 1.46 -12.49 -12.02
N ASN A 127 0.52 -11.75 -12.60
CA ASN A 127 -0.83 -11.64 -12.06
C ASN A 127 -1.50 -13.01 -11.95
N THR A 128 -1.44 -13.83 -13.00
CA THR A 128 -2.01 -15.19 -12.98
C THR A 128 -1.35 -16.06 -11.90
N LEU A 129 -0.03 -15.97 -11.75
CA LEU A 129 0.73 -16.71 -10.74
C LEU A 129 0.29 -16.32 -9.33
N VAL A 130 0.15 -15.01 -9.04
CA VAL A 130 -0.33 -14.53 -7.75
C VAL A 130 -1.77 -14.97 -7.50
N GLN A 131 -2.66 -14.85 -8.49
CA GLN A 131 -4.05 -15.31 -8.38
C GLN A 131 -4.15 -16.81 -8.06
N GLN A 132 -3.36 -17.64 -8.72
CA GLN A 132 -3.32 -19.08 -8.46
C GLN A 132 -2.84 -19.43 -7.06
N GLN A 133 -1.88 -18.68 -6.53
CA GLN A 133 -1.33 -18.92 -5.19
C GLN A 133 -2.22 -18.41 -4.06
N THR A 134 -2.89 -17.29 -4.26
CA THR A 134 -3.66 -16.61 -3.20
C THR A 134 -5.16 -16.87 -3.29
N GLY A 135 -5.65 -17.35 -4.44
CA GLY A 135 -7.08 -17.45 -4.71
C GLY A 135 -7.78 -16.11 -4.86
N SER A 136 -7.04 -15.01 -4.98
CA SER A 136 -7.58 -13.66 -5.05
C SER A 136 -8.20 -13.39 -6.42
N GLN A 137 -9.28 -12.62 -6.46
CA GLN A 137 -9.93 -12.24 -7.71
C GLN A 137 -9.16 -11.14 -8.45
N GLU A 138 -8.52 -10.25 -7.71
CA GLU A 138 -7.80 -9.11 -8.26
C GLU A 138 -6.41 -8.99 -7.62
N VAL A 139 -5.41 -8.62 -8.42
CA VAL A 139 -4.02 -8.45 -7.99
C VAL A 139 -3.55 -7.07 -8.36
N GLN A 140 -3.08 -6.33 -7.36
CA GLN A 140 -2.38 -5.07 -7.54
C GLN A 140 -0.87 -5.32 -7.50
N LEU A 141 -0.22 -5.29 -8.68
CA LEU A 141 1.20 -5.56 -8.81
C LEU A 141 2.01 -4.27 -8.71
N THR A 142 2.93 -4.22 -7.75
CA THR A 142 3.92 -3.15 -7.62
C THR A 142 5.25 -3.64 -8.17
N GLU A 143 5.81 -2.92 -9.15
CA GLU A 143 7.05 -3.30 -9.82
C GLU A 143 8.24 -2.56 -9.22
N LYS A 144 9.32 -3.30 -8.91
CA LYS A 144 10.63 -2.76 -8.55
C LYS A 144 11.69 -3.28 -9.50
N ILE A 145 12.68 -2.46 -9.79
CA ILE A 145 13.82 -2.84 -10.64
C ILE A 145 15.07 -2.89 -9.76
N ASP A 146 15.70 -4.06 -9.72
CA ASP A 146 16.99 -4.28 -9.06
C ASP A 146 17.95 -5.03 -10.01
N PRO A 147 18.87 -4.32 -10.66
CA PRO A 147 19.85 -4.94 -11.57
C PRO A 147 20.75 -5.99 -10.89
N ALA A 148 20.88 -5.95 -9.55
CA ALA A 148 21.70 -6.91 -8.81
C ALA A 148 21.14 -8.33 -8.84
N LEU A 149 19.90 -8.54 -9.27
CA LEU A 149 19.31 -9.88 -9.46
C LEU A 149 19.89 -10.63 -10.66
N ILE A 150 20.55 -9.92 -11.59
CA ILE A 150 21.10 -10.45 -12.85
C ILE A 150 19.99 -10.91 -13.81
N GLY A 151 18.92 -11.50 -13.31
CA GLY A 151 17.76 -12.00 -14.05
C GLY A 151 16.78 -12.75 -13.16
N GLY A 152 15.66 -13.17 -13.74
CA GLY A 152 14.56 -13.78 -12.99
C GLY A 152 13.75 -12.74 -12.23
N PHE A 153 13.08 -13.16 -11.17
CA PHE A 153 12.23 -12.30 -10.36
C PHE A 153 12.24 -12.71 -8.88
N VAL A 154 11.95 -11.75 -8.02
CA VAL A 154 11.56 -11.97 -6.62
C VAL A 154 10.14 -11.46 -6.45
N LEU A 155 9.23 -12.33 -6.04
CA LEU A 155 7.82 -12.02 -5.84
C LEU A 155 7.50 -12.08 -4.34
N ARG A 156 6.96 -10.98 -3.82
CA ARG A 156 6.48 -10.89 -2.45
C ARG A 156 4.97 -10.69 -2.44
N VAL A 157 4.28 -11.58 -1.76
CA VAL A 157 2.82 -11.55 -1.63
C VAL A 157 2.47 -11.68 -0.15
N GLY A 158 2.13 -10.57 0.49
CA GLY A 158 1.95 -10.53 1.95
C GLY A 158 3.21 -10.99 2.68
N ASP A 159 3.10 -12.09 3.43
CA ASP A 159 4.22 -12.69 4.19
C ASP A 159 5.02 -13.73 3.39
N GLN A 160 4.57 -14.09 2.20
CA GLN A 160 5.25 -15.06 1.35
C GLN A 160 6.24 -14.38 0.42
N LEU A 161 7.44 -14.97 0.31
CA LEU A 161 8.49 -14.54 -0.59
C LEU A 161 8.87 -15.71 -1.50
N ILE A 162 8.82 -15.47 -2.81
CA ILE A 162 9.25 -16.42 -3.85
C ILE A 162 10.44 -15.80 -4.56
N ASP A 163 11.60 -16.37 -4.37
CA ASP A 163 12.83 -15.93 -5.04
C ASP A 163 13.21 -16.94 -6.14
N ASP A 164 12.98 -16.55 -7.40
CA ASP A 164 13.39 -17.28 -8.60
C ASP A 164 14.45 -16.50 -9.39
N SER A 165 15.26 -15.70 -8.68
CA SER A 165 16.35 -14.92 -9.28
C SER A 165 17.52 -15.82 -9.68
N VAL A 166 18.20 -15.41 -10.73
CA VAL A 166 19.46 -16.05 -11.17
C VAL A 166 20.51 -15.98 -10.05
N ARG A 167 20.55 -14.87 -9.32
CA ARG A 167 21.44 -14.70 -8.17
C ARG A 167 21.21 -15.76 -7.10
N TYR A 168 19.97 -16.03 -6.73
CA TYR A 168 19.63 -17.06 -5.76
C TYR A 168 20.00 -18.46 -6.24
N ARG A 169 19.70 -18.78 -7.51
CA ARG A 169 20.04 -20.08 -8.12
C ARG A 169 21.56 -20.31 -8.14
N LEU A 170 22.35 -19.30 -8.50
CA LEU A 170 23.82 -19.37 -8.47
C LEU A 170 24.35 -19.57 -7.06
N GLN A 171 23.79 -18.85 -6.09
CA GLN A 171 24.19 -18.98 -4.69
C GLN A 171 23.87 -20.38 -4.15
N LYS A 172 22.72 -20.93 -4.48
CA LYS A 172 22.33 -22.30 -4.14
C LYS A 172 23.30 -23.33 -4.72
N LEU A 173 23.62 -23.24 -6.00
CA LEU A 173 24.61 -24.10 -6.67
C LEU A 173 25.97 -23.99 -6.01
N ARG A 174 26.45 -22.77 -5.73
CA ARG A 174 27.72 -22.56 -5.02
C ARG A 174 27.74 -23.27 -3.67
N THR A 175 26.64 -23.20 -2.92
CA THR A 175 26.52 -23.86 -1.61
C THR A 175 26.51 -25.40 -1.76
N GLU A 176 25.84 -25.93 -2.78
CA GLU A 176 25.80 -27.36 -3.07
C GLU A 176 27.18 -27.90 -3.45
N PHE A 177 27.91 -27.19 -4.31
CA PHE A 177 29.29 -27.55 -4.68
C PHE A 177 30.29 -27.39 -3.55
N SER A 178 30.03 -26.49 -2.58
CA SER A 178 30.90 -26.32 -1.41
C SER A 178 30.70 -27.39 -0.35
N LYS A 179 29.56 -28.11 -0.37
CA LYS A 179 29.33 -29.28 0.47
C LYS A 179 30.10 -30.46 -0.15
N ASN A 180 31.35 -30.67 0.31
CA ASN A 180 32.14 -31.79 -0.15
C ASN A 180 31.53 -33.12 0.35
N PRO A 181 30.95 -33.96 -0.54
CA PRO A 181 30.37 -35.24 -0.13
C PRO A 181 31.44 -36.33 0.18
N TYR A 182 32.69 -36.06 -0.09
CA TYR A 182 33.80 -36.99 0.21
C TYR A 182 34.31 -36.78 1.65
N GLN A 183 33.71 -37.44 2.62
CA GLN A 183 34.41 -37.77 3.83
C GLN A 183 35.43 -38.87 3.46
N SER A 184 36.73 -38.52 3.54
CA SER A 184 37.80 -39.52 3.46
C SER A 184 37.58 -40.55 4.58
N GLN A 185 37.23 -41.78 4.18
CA GLN A 185 37.30 -42.93 5.07
C GLN A 185 38.78 -43.32 5.16
N LEU A 186 39.51 -42.76 6.14
CA LEU A 186 40.75 -43.23 6.67
C LEU A 186 40.51 -43.77 8.05
#